data_e6f6d87a1abbbf6edef357ba10003c3c
#
_entry.id   e6f6d87a1abbbf6edef357ba10003c3c
#
_cell.length_a   1.000
_cell.length_b   1.000
_cell.length_c   1.000
_cell.angle_alpha   90.00
_cell.angle_beta   90.00
_cell.angle_gamma   90.00
#
_symmetry.space_group_name_H-M   'P 1'
#
loop_
_entity.id
_entity.type
_entity.pdbx_description
1 polymer ?
#
loop_
_entity_poly.entity_id
_entity_poly.type
_entity_poly.pdbx_seq_one_letter_code
_entity_poly.pdbx_strand_id
1 'polypeptide(L)'
;MFTPNLPNVLTVLRIMLVPALVVALLGNTPAGDVLAAVVFALASLTDFVDGYLARARDSVTTFGKLMDPLADKLLIVAALISLVSLHRLAAWIAMVIITRELAVTVLRLGATQAGVVIGASLFGKIKTCLQIAAVLAVIAVHGQPAWVSVLLYVTVLVTVLSGLDYFFGLRRRIQQAQAPGGGG
;
A
#
# COMPACT_ATOMS: atom_id res chain seq x y z
N MET A 1 -2.67 -25.97 4.59
CA MET A 1 -2.99 -26.63 3.34
C MET A 1 -3.34 -25.57 2.33
N PHE A 2 -2.59 -25.45 1.24
CA PHE A 2 -2.76 -24.43 0.22
C PHE A 2 -3.97 -24.80 -0.63
N THR A 3 -5.13 -24.22 -0.37
CA THR A 3 -6.25 -24.34 -1.30
C THR A 3 -6.06 -23.26 -2.36
N PRO A 4 -6.00 -23.59 -3.65
CA PRO A 4 -5.86 -22.63 -4.74
C PRO A 4 -7.18 -21.87 -4.92
N ASN A 5 -7.44 -20.90 -4.04
CA ASN A 5 -8.52 -19.95 -4.21
C ASN A 5 -8.00 -18.76 -5.02
N LEU A 6 -8.84 -18.20 -5.88
CA LEU A 6 -8.49 -17.08 -6.75
C LEU A 6 -7.71 -15.96 -6.03
N PRO A 7 -8.11 -15.50 -4.81
CA PRO A 7 -7.33 -14.53 -4.06
C PRO A 7 -5.89 -14.97 -3.76
N ASN A 8 -5.70 -16.20 -3.31
CA ASN A 8 -4.35 -16.73 -2.98
C ASN A 8 -3.45 -16.78 -4.22
N VAL A 9 -3.99 -17.15 -5.38
CA VAL A 9 -3.24 -17.18 -6.65
C VAL A 9 -2.80 -15.77 -7.03
N LEU A 10 -3.67 -14.77 -6.89
CA LEU A 10 -3.37 -13.37 -7.21
C LEU A 10 -2.34 -12.76 -6.25
N THR A 11 -2.39 -13.11 -4.96
CA THR A 11 -1.37 -12.73 -3.99
C THR A 11 0.02 -13.30 -4.36
N VAL A 12 0.08 -14.60 -4.71
CA VAL A 12 1.35 -15.24 -5.14
C VAL A 12 1.85 -14.59 -6.44
N LEU A 13 0.98 -14.35 -7.42
CA LEU A 13 1.34 -13.67 -8.66
C LEU A 13 1.93 -12.30 -8.38
N ARG A 14 1.32 -11.51 -7.47
CA ARG A 14 1.84 -10.19 -7.08
C ARG A 14 3.24 -10.28 -6.47
N ILE A 15 3.49 -11.25 -5.59
CA ILE A 15 4.82 -11.48 -5.01
C ILE A 15 5.83 -11.84 -6.12
N MET A 16 5.43 -12.63 -7.10
CA MET A 16 6.30 -12.97 -8.24
C MET A 16 6.54 -11.78 -9.20
N LEU A 17 5.63 -10.82 -9.24
CA LEU A 17 5.80 -9.58 -10.02
C LEU A 17 6.78 -8.60 -9.37
N VAL A 18 7.06 -8.70 -8.05
CA VAL A 18 8.01 -7.82 -7.37
C VAL A 18 9.42 -7.91 -7.98
N PRO A 19 10.06 -9.09 -8.10
CA PRO A 19 11.37 -9.17 -8.72
C PRO A 19 11.37 -8.73 -10.19
N ALA A 20 10.30 -9.01 -10.94
CA ALA A 20 10.17 -8.54 -12.33
C ALA A 20 10.15 -7.00 -12.40
N LEU A 21 9.41 -6.34 -11.50
CA LEU A 21 9.38 -4.89 -11.37
C LEU A 21 10.77 -4.31 -11.06
N VAL A 22 11.46 -4.90 -10.07
CA VAL A 22 12.81 -4.46 -9.67
C VAL A 22 13.81 -4.59 -10.80
N VAL A 23 13.84 -5.73 -11.49
CA VAL A 23 14.74 -5.96 -12.62
C VAL A 23 14.45 -5.00 -13.78
N ALA A 24 13.17 -4.77 -14.10
CA ALA A 24 12.75 -3.84 -15.13
C ALA A 24 13.20 -2.39 -14.82
N LEU A 25 13.04 -1.94 -13.56
CA LEU A 25 13.47 -0.61 -13.12
C LEU A 25 15.00 -0.48 -13.13
N LEU A 26 15.72 -1.43 -12.51
CA LEU A 26 17.16 -1.37 -12.38
C LEU A 26 17.90 -1.49 -13.72
N GLY A 27 17.26 -2.05 -14.74
CA GLY A 27 17.75 -2.01 -16.12
C GLY A 27 17.91 -0.59 -16.66
N ASN A 28 17.24 0.38 -16.07
CA ASN A 28 17.31 1.82 -16.36
C ASN A 28 17.27 2.14 -17.85
N THR A 29 16.34 1.52 -18.56
CA THR A 29 16.12 1.68 -20.00
C THR A 29 14.69 2.15 -20.26
N PRO A 30 14.42 2.90 -21.34
CA PRO A 30 13.05 3.32 -21.66
C PRO A 30 12.06 2.14 -21.77
N ALA A 31 12.49 1.02 -22.35
CA ALA A 31 11.69 -0.21 -22.42
C ALA A 31 11.45 -0.84 -21.04
N GLY A 32 12.47 -0.82 -20.16
CA GLY A 32 12.36 -1.26 -18.77
C GLY A 32 11.38 -0.41 -17.97
N ASP A 33 11.41 0.90 -18.12
CA ASP A 33 10.48 1.81 -17.45
C ASP A 33 9.03 1.59 -17.89
N VAL A 34 8.79 1.38 -19.20
CA VAL A 34 7.46 1.02 -19.69
C VAL A 34 6.99 -0.31 -19.11
N LEU A 35 7.86 -1.33 -19.12
CA LEU A 35 7.56 -2.63 -18.52
C LEU A 35 7.26 -2.49 -17.03
N ALA A 36 8.08 -1.76 -16.29
CA ALA A 36 7.90 -1.52 -14.86
C ALA A 36 6.58 -0.78 -14.57
N ALA A 37 6.25 0.24 -15.36
CA ALA A 37 4.99 0.96 -15.23
C ALA A 37 3.78 0.04 -15.46
N VAL A 38 3.82 -0.80 -16.50
CA VAL A 38 2.76 -1.77 -16.82
C VAL A 38 2.64 -2.80 -15.70
N VAL A 39 3.75 -3.41 -15.25
CA VAL A 39 3.74 -4.39 -14.17
C VAL A 39 3.19 -3.80 -12.88
N PHE A 40 3.65 -2.59 -12.52
CA PHE A 40 3.18 -1.90 -11.31
C PHE A 40 1.70 -1.52 -11.39
N ALA A 41 1.24 -1.01 -12.54
CA ALA A 41 -0.16 -0.66 -12.76
C ALA A 41 -1.08 -1.88 -12.69
N LEU A 42 -0.72 -2.98 -13.39
CA LEU A 42 -1.49 -4.22 -13.38
C LEU A 42 -1.56 -4.83 -11.99
N ALA A 43 -0.43 -4.91 -11.27
CA ALA A 43 -0.40 -5.43 -9.91
C ALA A 43 -1.24 -4.58 -8.94
N SER A 44 -1.19 -3.24 -9.06
CA SER A 44 -2.01 -2.33 -8.25
C SER A 44 -3.50 -2.42 -8.58
N LEU A 45 -3.85 -2.57 -9.85
CA LEU A 45 -5.24 -2.74 -10.29
C LEU A 45 -5.81 -4.08 -9.82
N THR A 46 -5.02 -5.15 -9.92
CA THR A 46 -5.40 -6.48 -9.43
C THR A 46 -5.72 -6.45 -7.94
N ASP A 47 -4.89 -5.78 -7.12
CA ASP A 47 -5.14 -5.60 -5.69
C ASP A 47 -6.47 -4.90 -5.40
N PHE A 48 -6.79 -3.86 -6.19
CA PHE A 48 -8.06 -3.15 -6.03
C PHE A 48 -9.26 -4.03 -6.34
N VAL A 49 -9.18 -4.85 -7.42
CA VAL A 49 -10.24 -5.78 -7.84
C VAL A 49 -10.40 -6.91 -6.81
N ASP A 50 -9.31 -7.47 -6.33
CA ASP A 50 -9.32 -8.58 -5.36
C ASP A 50 -9.93 -8.15 -4.03
N GLY A 51 -9.56 -6.97 -3.54
CA GLY A 51 -10.14 -6.37 -2.34
C GLY A 51 -11.64 -6.13 -2.45
N TYR A 52 -12.16 -5.94 -3.66
CA TYR A 52 -13.60 -5.83 -3.92
C TYR A 52 -14.27 -7.22 -3.97
N LEU A 53 -13.69 -8.19 -4.69
CA LEU A 53 -14.24 -9.55 -4.83
C LEU A 53 -14.17 -10.34 -3.51
N ALA A 54 -13.10 -10.23 -2.74
CA ALA A 54 -12.93 -10.94 -1.47
C ALA A 54 -14.01 -10.54 -0.45
N ARG A 55 -14.39 -9.26 -0.44
CA ARG A 55 -15.52 -8.77 0.40
C ARG A 55 -16.87 -9.32 -0.02
N ALA A 56 -17.02 -9.75 -1.27
CA ALA A 56 -18.26 -10.28 -1.82
C ALA A 56 -18.44 -11.80 -1.61
N ARG A 57 -17.38 -12.54 -1.26
CA ARG A 57 -17.40 -14.01 -1.31
C ARG A 57 -17.10 -14.75 0.00
N ASP A 58 -16.90 -14.10 1.12
CA ASP A 58 -16.66 -14.70 2.47
C ASP A 58 -15.63 -15.87 2.52
N SER A 59 -14.78 -16.03 1.50
CA SER A 59 -13.84 -17.14 1.34
C SER A 59 -12.39 -16.74 1.67
N VAL A 60 -12.18 -16.26 2.89
CA VAL A 60 -10.86 -15.77 3.31
C VAL A 60 -10.13 -16.84 4.11
N THR A 61 -9.05 -17.40 3.53
CA THR A 61 -8.17 -18.32 4.26
C THR A 61 -7.31 -17.59 5.27
N THR A 62 -6.92 -18.26 6.38
CA THR A 62 -6.05 -17.69 7.41
C THR A 62 -4.70 -17.24 6.83
N PHE A 63 -4.18 -17.97 5.85
CA PHE A 63 -2.95 -17.63 5.13
C PHE A 63 -3.11 -16.36 4.29
N GLY A 64 -4.20 -16.23 3.52
CA GLY A 64 -4.51 -15.03 2.73
C GLY A 64 -4.62 -13.78 3.62
N LYS A 65 -5.32 -13.88 4.76
CA LYS A 65 -5.46 -12.76 5.70
C LYS A 65 -4.13 -12.14 6.14
N LEU A 66 -3.06 -12.95 6.23
CA LEU A 66 -1.73 -12.49 6.64
C LEU A 66 -0.89 -12.07 5.43
N MET A 67 -0.96 -12.80 4.33
CA MET A 67 -0.09 -12.60 3.16
C MET A 67 -0.56 -11.44 2.26
N ASP A 68 -1.87 -11.21 2.13
CA ASP A 68 -2.41 -10.14 1.27
C ASP A 68 -1.90 -8.74 1.68
N PRO A 69 -1.98 -8.32 2.97
CA PRO A 69 -1.45 -7.02 3.38
C PRO A 69 0.08 -6.91 3.20
N LEU A 70 0.79 -8.05 3.26
CA LEU A 70 2.24 -8.06 3.11
C LEU A 70 2.64 -7.95 1.65
N ALA A 71 2.00 -8.72 0.75
CA ALA A 71 2.28 -8.70 -0.68
C ALA A 71 2.03 -7.33 -1.32
N ASP A 72 0.92 -6.68 -0.93
CA ASP A 72 0.58 -5.32 -1.34
C ASP A 72 1.68 -4.31 -0.93
N LYS A 73 2.19 -4.43 0.30
CA LYS A 73 3.25 -3.55 0.79
C LYS A 73 4.62 -3.84 0.15
N LEU A 74 4.93 -5.11 -0.14
CA LEU A 74 6.18 -5.48 -0.82
C LEU A 74 6.31 -4.83 -2.19
N LEU A 75 5.26 -4.78 -2.98
CA LEU A 75 5.28 -4.18 -4.30
C LEU A 75 5.64 -2.69 -4.25
N ILE A 76 4.94 -1.93 -3.39
CA ILE A 76 5.18 -0.48 -3.26
C ILE A 76 6.55 -0.17 -2.66
N VAL A 77 6.99 -0.94 -1.65
CA VAL A 77 8.30 -0.79 -1.03
C VAL A 77 9.41 -1.06 -2.03
N ALA A 78 9.29 -2.13 -2.83
CA ALA A 78 10.26 -2.47 -3.87
C ALA A 78 10.37 -1.37 -4.94
N ALA A 79 9.22 -0.83 -5.40
CA ALA A 79 9.20 0.29 -6.33
C ALA A 79 9.91 1.53 -5.76
N LEU A 80 9.56 1.93 -4.53
CA LEU A 80 10.14 3.12 -3.89
C LEU A 80 11.65 2.97 -3.68
N ILE A 81 12.12 1.82 -3.20
CA ILE A 81 13.56 1.56 -2.99
C ILE A 81 14.31 1.57 -4.33
N SER A 82 13.76 0.94 -5.37
CA SER A 82 14.35 0.96 -6.71
C SER A 82 14.46 2.37 -7.28
N LEU A 83 13.41 3.20 -7.13
CA LEU A 83 13.42 4.59 -7.58
C LEU A 83 14.42 5.46 -6.79
N VAL A 84 14.61 5.20 -5.50
CA VAL A 84 15.66 5.86 -4.69
C VAL A 84 17.04 5.45 -5.18
N SER A 85 17.27 4.17 -5.43
CA SER A 85 18.55 3.65 -5.95
C SER A 85 18.90 4.25 -7.32
N LEU A 86 17.92 4.55 -8.14
CA LEU A 86 18.07 5.21 -9.45
C LEU A 86 18.17 6.76 -9.35
N HIS A 87 18.20 7.32 -8.14
CA HIS A 87 18.19 8.77 -7.89
C HIS A 87 16.97 9.49 -8.51
N ARG A 88 15.88 8.75 -8.78
CA ARG A 88 14.61 9.29 -9.30
C ARG A 88 13.64 9.69 -8.20
N LEU A 89 13.91 9.32 -6.95
CA LEU A 89 13.09 9.65 -5.79
C LEU A 89 13.99 10.01 -4.61
N ALA A 90 13.68 11.08 -3.89
CA ALA A 90 14.40 11.43 -2.68
C ALA A 90 14.14 10.39 -1.58
N ALA A 91 15.20 9.93 -0.91
CA ALA A 91 15.12 8.86 0.10
C ALA A 91 14.17 9.20 1.25
N TRP A 92 14.10 10.48 1.68
CA TRP A 92 13.21 10.88 2.77
C TRP A 92 11.71 10.70 2.41
N ILE A 93 11.33 10.93 1.13
CA ILE A 93 9.96 10.70 0.65
C ILE A 93 9.61 9.21 0.76
N ALA A 94 10.51 8.34 0.28
CA ALA A 94 10.34 6.90 0.39
C ALA A 94 10.23 6.47 1.86
N MET A 95 11.10 6.98 2.74
CA MET A 95 11.07 6.68 4.17
C MET A 95 9.74 7.06 4.82
N VAL A 96 9.21 8.26 4.57
CA VAL A 96 7.93 8.71 5.13
C VAL A 96 6.80 7.78 4.69
N ILE A 97 6.75 7.46 3.39
CA ILE A 97 5.71 6.59 2.85
C ILE A 97 5.81 5.18 3.46
N ILE A 98 7.00 4.56 3.43
CA ILE A 98 7.22 3.20 3.93
C ILE A 98 6.91 3.10 5.41
N THR A 99 7.44 4.02 6.22
CA THR A 99 7.22 4.04 7.67
C THR A 99 5.73 4.13 8.00
N ARG A 100 5.00 5.01 7.32
CA ARG A 100 3.55 5.13 7.51
C ARG A 100 2.81 3.85 7.09
N GLU A 101 3.18 3.25 5.93
CA GLU A 101 2.55 2.01 5.48
C GLU A 101 2.70 0.90 6.53
N LEU A 102 3.90 0.70 7.03
CA LEU A 102 4.19 -0.31 8.03
C LEU A 102 3.51 0.01 9.36
N ALA A 103 3.64 1.24 9.86
CA ALA A 103 3.05 1.66 11.13
C ALA A 103 1.53 1.46 11.16
N VAL A 104 0.81 1.93 10.13
CA VAL A 104 -0.65 1.76 10.07
C VAL A 104 -1.04 0.29 9.89
N THR A 105 -0.25 -0.50 9.17
CA THR A 105 -0.52 -1.94 9.01
C THR A 105 -0.37 -2.67 10.34
N VAL A 106 0.71 -2.43 11.08
CA VAL A 106 0.94 -3.02 12.42
C VAL A 106 -0.14 -2.60 13.40
N LEU A 107 -0.49 -1.31 13.44
CA LEU A 107 -1.57 -0.80 14.30
C LEU A 107 -2.92 -1.43 13.95
N ARG A 108 -3.21 -1.64 12.68
CA ARG A 108 -4.46 -2.28 12.23
C ARG A 108 -4.51 -3.76 12.65
N LEU A 109 -3.41 -4.49 12.48
CA LEU A 109 -3.31 -5.89 12.90
C LEU A 109 -3.50 -6.01 14.42
N GLY A 110 -2.83 -5.16 15.20
CA GLY A 110 -2.98 -5.13 16.66
C GLY A 110 -4.40 -4.77 17.10
N ALA A 111 -5.03 -3.78 16.47
CA ALA A 111 -6.42 -3.41 16.77
C ALA A 111 -7.40 -4.56 16.48
N THR A 112 -7.22 -5.26 15.35
CA THR A 112 -8.06 -6.41 15.00
C THR A 112 -7.91 -7.57 15.98
N GLN A 113 -6.69 -7.84 16.46
CA GLN A 113 -6.43 -8.85 17.50
C GLN A 113 -7.09 -8.47 18.84
N ALA A 114 -7.16 -7.17 19.14
CA ALA A 114 -7.86 -6.65 20.32
C ALA A 114 -9.40 -6.54 20.15
N GLY A 115 -9.96 -7.07 19.04
CA GLY A 115 -11.40 -7.03 18.77
C GLY A 115 -11.92 -5.69 18.28
N VAL A 116 -11.03 -4.71 18.03
CA VAL A 116 -11.40 -3.38 17.54
C VAL A 116 -11.35 -3.35 16.01
N VAL A 117 -12.51 -3.34 15.35
CA VAL A 117 -12.59 -3.25 13.89
C VAL A 117 -12.60 -1.78 13.46
N ILE A 118 -11.56 -1.37 12.72
CA ILE A 118 -11.45 -0.04 12.16
C ILE A 118 -11.77 -0.10 10.66
N GLY A 119 -12.86 0.53 10.26
CA GLY A 119 -13.24 0.65 8.85
C GLY A 119 -12.22 1.44 8.03
N ALA A 120 -12.18 1.18 6.72
CA ALA A 120 -11.35 1.96 5.79
C ALA A 120 -11.84 3.41 5.74
N SER A 121 -10.96 4.37 6.09
CA SER A 121 -11.28 5.79 5.97
C SER A 121 -11.23 6.25 4.51
N LEU A 122 -11.98 7.29 4.16
CA LEU A 122 -11.91 7.92 2.84
C LEU A 122 -10.50 8.44 2.54
N PHE A 123 -9.83 9.01 3.55
CA PHE A 123 -8.44 9.46 3.45
C PHE A 123 -7.47 8.31 3.08
N GLY A 124 -7.71 7.10 3.60
CA GLY A 124 -6.91 5.93 3.24
C GLY A 124 -7.04 5.54 1.77
N LYS A 125 -8.24 5.68 1.17
CA LYS A 125 -8.47 5.39 -0.26
C LYS A 125 -7.80 6.44 -1.15
N ILE A 126 -7.99 7.72 -0.85
CA ILE A 126 -7.38 8.85 -1.58
C ILE A 126 -5.85 8.73 -1.55
N LYS A 127 -5.28 8.46 -0.38
CA LYS A 127 -3.85 8.26 -0.20
C LYS A 127 -3.33 7.15 -1.13
N THR A 128 -4.00 6.00 -1.19
CA THR A 128 -3.56 4.88 -2.03
C THR A 128 -3.58 5.23 -3.51
N CYS A 129 -4.63 5.88 -3.99
CA CYS A 129 -4.72 6.35 -5.38
C CYS A 129 -3.62 7.36 -5.72
N LEU A 130 -3.38 8.35 -4.84
CA LEU A 130 -2.32 9.35 -5.02
C LEU A 130 -0.94 8.71 -5.03
N GLN A 131 -0.69 7.75 -4.15
CA GLN A 131 0.57 7.05 -4.06
C GLN A 131 0.87 6.22 -5.31
N ILE A 132 -0.12 5.48 -5.83
CA ILE A 132 0.01 4.73 -7.08
C ILE A 132 0.28 5.69 -8.25
N ALA A 133 -0.49 6.79 -8.35
CA ALA A 133 -0.30 7.79 -9.40
C ALA A 133 1.09 8.45 -9.33
N ALA A 134 1.57 8.79 -8.12
CA ALA A 134 2.88 9.39 -7.92
C ALA A 134 4.01 8.44 -8.32
N VAL A 135 3.95 7.17 -7.92
CA VAL A 135 4.97 6.17 -8.29
C VAL A 135 4.97 5.93 -9.79
N LEU A 136 3.80 5.77 -10.43
CA LEU A 136 3.69 5.65 -11.88
C LEU A 136 4.26 6.86 -12.61
N ALA A 137 3.97 8.07 -12.13
CA ALA A 137 4.52 9.29 -12.70
C ALA A 137 6.05 9.33 -12.64
N VAL A 138 6.65 8.93 -11.51
CA VAL A 138 8.11 8.87 -11.34
C VAL A 138 8.74 7.80 -12.24
N ILE A 139 8.06 6.66 -12.45
CA ILE A 139 8.54 5.61 -13.36
C ILE A 139 8.48 6.08 -14.81
N ALA A 140 7.34 6.64 -15.24
CA ALA A 140 7.06 6.94 -16.64
C ALA A 140 7.70 8.24 -17.13
N VAL A 141 7.99 9.20 -16.24
CA VAL A 141 8.43 10.54 -16.62
C VAL A 141 9.87 10.78 -16.17
N HIS A 142 10.75 10.93 -17.14
CA HIS A 142 12.15 11.28 -16.90
C HIS A 142 12.33 12.77 -16.65
N GLY A 143 13.34 13.15 -15.85
CA GLY A 143 13.71 14.55 -15.64
C GLY A 143 12.92 15.27 -14.54
N GLN A 144 12.00 14.63 -13.86
CA GLN A 144 11.21 15.16 -12.73
C GLN A 144 10.64 16.57 -12.96
N PRO A 145 9.73 16.75 -13.89
CA PRO A 145 9.09 18.05 -14.09
C PRO A 145 8.36 18.49 -12.82
N ALA A 146 8.15 19.79 -12.66
CA ALA A 146 7.58 20.39 -11.44
C ALA A 146 6.27 19.73 -10.98
N TRP A 147 5.41 19.32 -11.92
CA TRP A 147 4.15 18.65 -11.57
C TRP A 147 4.33 17.28 -10.90
N VAL A 148 5.38 16.51 -11.25
CA VAL A 148 5.70 15.24 -10.58
C VAL A 148 6.15 15.51 -9.14
N SER A 149 6.99 16.55 -8.93
CA SER A 149 7.42 16.96 -7.61
C SER A 149 6.23 17.43 -6.75
N VAL A 150 5.33 18.22 -7.31
CA VAL A 150 4.09 18.64 -6.63
C VAL A 150 3.25 17.41 -6.25
N LEU A 151 3.04 16.47 -7.16
CA LEU A 151 2.30 15.24 -6.91
C LEU A 151 2.93 14.43 -5.76
N LEU A 152 4.26 14.32 -5.73
CA LEU A 152 4.99 13.65 -4.64
C LEU A 152 4.76 14.35 -3.30
N TYR A 153 4.90 15.67 -3.22
CA TYR A 153 4.69 16.42 -1.97
C TYR A 153 3.24 16.32 -1.48
N VAL A 154 2.26 16.41 -2.40
CA VAL A 154 0.85 16.19 -2.07
C VAL A 154 0.63 14.76 -1.55
N THR A 155 1.26 13.77 -2.17
CA THR A 155 1.19 12.37 -1.72
C THR A 155 1.76 12.21 -0.31
N VAL A 156 2.92 12.83 -0.01
CA VAL A 156 3.51 12.81 1.33
C VAL A 156 2.59 13.48 2.34
N LEU A 157 2.07 14.66 2.03
CA LEU A 157 1.15 15.39 2.91
C LEU A 157 -0.09 14.55 3.26
N VAL A 158 -0.77 14.01 2.23
CA VAL A 158 -1.95 13.17 2.43
C VAL A 158 -1.60 11.87 3.17
N THR A 159 -0.42 11.31 2.93
CA THR A 159 0.09 10.13 3.62
C THR A 159 0.24 10.39 5.13
N VAL A 160 0.85 11.51 5.51
CA VAL A 160 1.03 11.91 6.91
C VAL A 160 -0.32 12.19 7.58
N LEU A 161 -1.17 13.00 6.94
CA LEU A 161 -2.50 13.33 7.47
C LEU A 161 -3.37 12.07 7.68
N SER A 162 -3.36 11.15 6.71
CA SER A 162 -4.06 9.87 6.82
C SER A 162 -3.49 8.97 7.94
N GLY A 163 -2.20 9.04 8.21
CA GLY A 163 -1.56 8.33 9.33
C GLY A 163 -2.00 8.88 10.68
N LEU A 164 -2.00 10.20 10.82
CA LEU A 164 -2.46 10.89 12.03
C LEU A 164 -3.95 10.63 12.30
N ASP A 165 -4.81 10.75 11.27
CA ASP A 165 -6.25 10.46 11.38
C ASP A 165 -6.48 9.04 11.90
N TYR A 166 -5.74 8.07 11.36
CA TYR A 166 -5.82 6.68 11.80
C TYR A 166 -5.39 6.52 13.27
N PHE A 167 -4.28 7.14 13.67
CA PHE A 167 -3.76 7.06 15.04
C PHE A 167 -4.73 7.67 16.07
N PHE A 168 -5.25 8.86 15.80
CA PHE A 168 -6.22 9.51 16.68
C PHE A 168 -7.56 8.77 16.71
N GLY A 169 -8.01 8.24 15.58
CA GLY A 169 -9.22 7.42 15.49
C GLY A 169 -9.11 6.13 16.30
N LEU A 170 -7.96 5.44 16.25
CA LEU A 170 -7.68 4.26 17.04
C LEU A 170 -7.68 4.57 18.54
N ARG A 171 -6.97 5.62 18.94
CA ARG A 171 -6.90 6.05 20.35
C ARG A 171 -8.29 6.32 20.93
N ARG A 172 -9.15 7.03 20.21
CA ARG A 172 -10.53 7.32 20.64
C ARG A 172 -11.34 6.04 20.85
N ARG A 173 -11.22 5.07 19.93
CA ARG A 173 -11.95 3.79 20.01
C ARG A 173 -11.49 2.92 21.18
N ILE A 174 -10.18 2.86 21.45
CA ILE A 174 -9.63 2.15 22.60
C ILE A 174 -10.15 2.78 23.91
N GLN A 175 -10.14 4.10 24.00
CA GLN A 175 -10.67 4.80 25.20
C GLN A 175 -12.15 4.54 25.42
N GLN A 176 -12.96 4.49 24.34
CA GLN A 176 -14.39 4.15 24.43
C GLN A 176 -14.64 2.70 24.86
N ALA A 177 -13.79 1.77 24.39
CA ALA A 177 -13.89 0.36 24.80
C ALA A 177 -13.45 0.11 26.24
N GLN A 178 -12.64 0.98 26.82
CA GLN A 178 -12.14 0.91 28.20
C GLN A 178 -12.98 1.75 29.19
N ALA A 179 -13.87 2.61 28.70
CA ALA A 179 -14.78 3.34 29.57
C ALA A 179 -15.71 2.34 30.25
N PRO A 180 -15.76 2.26 31.59
CA PRO A 180 -16.66 1.36 32.30
C PRO A 180 -18.07 1.73 31.88
N GLY A 181 -18.82 0.73 31.39
CA GLY A 181 -20.19 0.88 30.94
C GLY A 181 -21.00 1.62 31.99
N GLY A 182 -21.52 2.78 31.64
CA GLY A 182 -22.59 3.42 32.40
C GLY A 182 -23.77 2.46 32.40
N GLY A 183 -23.80 1.57 33.41
CA GLY A 183 -24.95 0.79 33.72
C GLY A 183 -26.05 1.73 34.23
N GLY A 184 -27.14 1.74 33.56
CA GLY A 184 -28.41 2.30 33.98
C GLY A 184 -29.52 1.42 33.44
#